data_133491c4324a9912c34aa81f0b4128d6
#
_entry.id   133491c4324a9912c34aa81f0b4128d6
#
_cell.length_a   1.000
_cell.length_b   1.000
_cell.length_c   1.000
_cell.angle_alpha   90.00
_cell.angle_beta   90.00
_cell.angle_gamma   90.00
#
_symmetry.space_group_name_H-M   'P 1'
#
loop_
_entity.id
_entity.type
_entity.pdbx_description
1 polymer ?
#
loop_
_entity_poly.entity_id
_entity_poly.type
_entity_poly.pdbx_seq_one_letter_code
_entity_poly.pdbx_strand_id
1 'polypeptide(L)'
;MLSAAERQRHTRIGLGLAGLIVGAWLTLHVYSVFFLPWTATGLVLSPVLVAGICWLNVGLFIVAHDAMHGSLAPGRPAVNKVIGRLTLLLYAGFWMDRLAPKHWDHHRHVGTGRDPDFSED
;
A
#
# COMPACT_ATOMS: atom_id res chain seq x y z
N MET A 1 -17.00 9.40 -17.79
CA MET A 1 -15.66 9.99 -17.53
C MET A 1 -15.76 10.98 -16.36
N LEU A 2 -14.82 10.97 -15.43
CA LEU A 2 -14.78 11.93 -14.33
C LEU A 2 -14.51 13.34 -14.86
N SER A 3 -15.22 14.35 -14.34
CA SER A 3 -14.93 15.76 -14.58
C SER A 3 -13.57 16.16 -13.99
N ALA A 4 -13.03 17.31 -14.36
CA ALA A 4 -11.78 17.82 -13.80
C ALA A 4 -11.86 18.03 -12.27
N ALA A 5 -12.99 18.55 -11.79
CA ALA A 5 -13.23 18.76 -10.36
C ALA A 5 -13.29 17.43 -9.57
N GLU A 6 -13.96 16.41 -10.11
CA GLU A 6 -14.01 15.08 -9.50
C GLU A 6 -12.62 14.43 -9.45
N ARG A 7 -11.85 14.48 -10.55
CA ARG A 7 -10.46 13.98 -10.53
C ARG A 7 -9.61 14.66 -9.49
N GLN A 8 -9.75 15.98 -9.34
CA GLN A 8 -9.00 16.73 -8.33
C GLN A 8 -9.41 16.35 -6.91
N ARG A 9 -10.72 16.16 -6.66
CA ARG A 9 -11.23 15.71 -5.36
C ARG A 9 -10.71 14.31 -5.03
N HIS A 10 -10.81 13.35 -5.96
CA HIS A 10 -10.30 11.99 -5.78
C HIS A 10 -8.80 11.98 -5.49
N THR A 11 -8.02 12.77 -6.24
CA THR A 11 -6.57 12.92 -5.99
C THR A 11 -6.28 13.43 -4.59
N ARG A 12 -6.99 14.46 -4.11
CA ARG A 12 -6.78 15.00 -2.75
C ARG A 12 -7.08 13.96 -1.67
N ILE A 13 -8.17 13.20 -1.83
CA ILE A 13 -8.55 12.14 -0.90
C ILE A 13 -7.51 11.03 -0.94
N GLY A 14 -7.16 10.52 -2.13
CA GLY A 14 -6.19 9.44 -2.30
C GLY A 14 -4.82 9.79 -1.72
N LEU A 15 -4.30 10.98 -2.02
CA LEU A 15 -3.01 11.45 -1.48
C LEU A 15 -3.08 11.70 0.04
N GLY A 16 -4.19 12.22 0.55
CA GLY A 16 -4.41 12.42 1.98
C GLY A 16 -4.40 11.09 2.75
N LEU A 17 -5.12 10.08 2.25
CA LEU A 17 -5.15 8.74 2.82
C LEU A 17 -3.77 8.06 2.74
N ALA A 18 -3.09 8.16 1.60
CA ALA A 18 -1.75 7.62 1.43
C ALA A 18 -0.76 8.25 2.43
N GLY A 19 -0.78 9.57 2.57
CA GLY A 19 0.04 10.30 3.55
C GLY A 19 -0.26 9.89 5.00
N LEU A 20 -1.53 9.72 5.35
CA LEU A 20 -1.94 9.27 6.67
C LEU A 20 -1.44 7.84 6.96
N ILE A 21 -1.64 6.90 6.02
CA ILE A 21 -1.23 5.50 6.17
C ILE A 21 0.30 5.41 6.30
N VAL A 22 1.05 6.04 5.39
CA VAL A 22 2.52 6.03 5.41
C VAL A 22 3.05 6.68 6.67
N GLY A 23 2.50 7.84 7.07
CA GLY A 23 2.90 8.56 8.27
C GLY A 23 2.64 7.76 9.54
N ALA A 24 1.46 7.17 9.68
CA ALA A 24 1.11 6.32 10.83
C ALA A 24 2.00 5.06 10.87
N TRP A 25 2.22 4.41 9.74
CA TRP A 25 3.08 3.23 9.63
C TRP A 25 4.52 3.55 10.05
N LEU A 26 5.11 4.63 9.52
CA LEU A 26 6.46 5.07 9.91
C LEU A 26 6.54 5.40 11.41
N THR A 27 5.56 6.12 11.93
CA THR A 27 5.53 6.51 13.35
C THR A 27 5.51 5.28 14.26
N LEU A 28 4.62 4.31 13.97
CA LEU A 28 4.56 3.09 14.78
C LEU A 28 5.82 2.24 14.64
N HIS A 29 6.43 2.14 13.43
CA HIS A 29 7.69 1.42 13.24
C HIS A 29 8.84 2.07 14.01
N VAL A 30 9.04 3.36 13.85
CA VAL A 30 10.10 4.10 14.55
C VAL A 30 9.91 4.00 16.07
N TYR A 31 8.68 4.19 16.56
CA TYR A 31 8.39 4.03 17.97
C TYR A 31 8.70 2.61 18.47
N SER A 32 8.23 1.59 17.76
CA SER A 32 8.39 0.19 18.19
C SER A 32 9.85 -0.26 18.19
N VAL A 33 10.66 0.22 17.24
CA VAL A 33 12.07 -0.20 17.10
C VAL A 33 12.98 0.57 18.05
N PHE A 34 12.76 1.87 18.21
CA PHE A 34 13.73 2.73 18.91
C PHE A 34 13.29 3.22 20.27
N PHE A 35 11.99 3.23 20.56
CA PHE A 35 11.45 3.86 21.77
C PHE A 35 10.63 2.94 22.67
N LEU A 36 10.24 1.75 22.19
CA LEU A 36 9.50 0.80 23.01
C LEU A 36 10.40 0.25 24.14
N PRO A 37 10.08 0.51 25.43
CA PRO A 37 10.92 0.04 26.52
C PRO A 37 10.78 -1.49 26.71
N TRP A 38 11.89 -2.16 26.99
CA TRP A 38 11.93 -3.60 27.33
C TRP A 38 11.51 -3.81 28.79
N THR A 39 10.26 -3.48 29.09
CA THR A 39 9.62 -3.64 30.41
C THR A 39 8.39 -4.54 30.27
N ALA A 40 7.82 -4.98 31.41
CA ALA A 40 6.57 -5.74 31.41
C ALA A 40 5.45 -5.00 30.63
N THR A 41 5.36 -3.67 30.82
CA THR A 41 4.41 -2.83 30.08
C THR A 41 4.69 -2.85 28.57
N GLY A 42 5.94 -2.70 28.16
CA GLY A 42 6.32 -2.77 26.75
C GLY A 42 5.98 -4.12 26.12
N LEU A 43 6.22 -5.23 26.83
CA LEU A 43 5.85 -6.57 26.37
C LEU A 43 4.34 -6.74 26.23
N VAL A 44 3.54 -6.20 27.16
CA VAL A 44 2.06 -6.24 27.07
C VAL A 44 1.53 -5.39 25.92
N LEU A 45 2.17 -4.27 25.59
CA LEU A 45 1.77 -3.39 24.49
C LEU A 45 2.22 -3.92 23.12
N SER A 46 3.26 -4.74 23.05
CA SER A 46 3.83 -5.18 21.79
C SER A 46 2.85 -5.90 20.86
N PRO A 47 1.93 -6.78 21.31
CA PRO A 47 0.95 -7.40 20.42
C PRO A 47 0.01 -6.37 19.75
N VAL A 48 -0.38 -5.33 20.47
CA VAL A 48 -1.25 -4.27 19.96
C VAL A 48 -0.50 -3.45 18.89
N LEU A 49 0.77 -3.12 19.15
CA LEU A 49 1.62 -2.42 18.18
C LEU A 49 1.84 -3.25 16.92
N VAL A 50 2.13 -4.54 17.09
CA VAL A 50 2.29 -5.47 15.95
C VAL A 50 1.01 -5.53 15.13
N ALA A 51 -0.15 -5.70 15.77
CA ALA A 51 -1.44 -5.73 15.07
C ALA A 51 -1.70 -4.42 14.30
N GLY A 52 -1.41 -3.26 14.91
CA GLY A 52 -1.54 -1.95 14.27
C GLY A 52 -0.60 -1.79 13.06
N ILE A 53 0.65 -2.21 13.20
CA ILE A 53 1.64 -2.19 12.12
C ILE A 53 1.21 -3.13 10.97
N CYS A 54 0.74 -4.34 11.27
CA CYS A 54 0.24 -5.28 10.26
C CYS A 54 -0.96 -4.69 9.51
N TRP A 55 -1.90 -4.06 10.23
CA TRP A 55 -3.04 -3.39 9.61
C TRP A 55 -2.61 -2.27 8.66
N LEU A 56 -1.69 -1.41 9.10
CA LEU A 56 -1.16 -0.33 8.27
C LEU A 56 -0.32 -0.86 7.10
N ASN A 57 0.32 -2.01 7.26
CA ASN A 57 1.04 -2.67 6.17
C ASN A 57 0.09 -3.09 5.04
N VAL A 58 -1.08 -3.64 5.38
CA VAL A 58 -2.15 -3.89 4.38
C VAL A 58 -2.56 -2.59 3.69
N GLY A 59 -2.66 -1.49 4.46
CA GLY A 59 -2.93 -0.15 3.91
C GLY A 59 -1.89 0.31 2.89
N LEU A 60 -0.59 0.06 3.14
CA LEU A 60 0.48 0.34 2.16
C LEU A 60 0.27 -0.41 0.84
N PHE A 61 -0.11 -1.69 0.92
CA PHE A 61 -0.42 -2.48 -0.26
C PHE A 61 -1.62 -1.94 -1.03
N ILE A 62 -2.71 -1.57 -0.33
CA ILE A 62 -3.90 -0.97 -0.95
C ILE A 62 -3.53 0.32 -1.69
N VAL A 63 -2.73 1.20 -1.08
CA VAL A 63 -2.25 2.43 -1.74
C VAL A 63 -1.44 2.11 -2.99
N ALA A 64 -0.55 1.11 -2.92
CA ALA A 64 0.24 0.67 -4.08
C ALA A 64 -0.66 0.09 -5.19
N HIS A 65 -1.65 -0.71 -4.83
CA HIS A 65 -2.64 -1.29 -5.72
C HIS A 65 -3.44 -0.21 -6.46
N ASP A 66 -3.98 0.76 -5.73
CA ASP A 66 -4.72 1.89 -6.31
C ASP A 66 -3.84 2.75 -7.22
N ALA A 67 -2.56 2.89 -6.87
CA ALA A 67 -1.59 3.56 -7.72
C ALA A 67 -1.32 2.78 -9.03
N MET A 68 -1.27 1.44 -9.00
CA MET A 68 -1.15 0.60 -10.20
C MET A 68 -2.36 0.77 -11.14
N HIS A 69 -3.56 0.90 -10.57
CA HIS A 69 -4.79 1.17 -11.32
C HIS A 69 -4.96 2.63 -11.76
N GLY A 70 -4.09 3.54 -11.30
CA GLY A 70 -4.21 4.96 -11.59
C GLY A 70 -5.36 5.66 -10.85
N SER A 71 -6.02 4.97 -9.91
CA SER A 71 -7.17 5.46 -9.13
C SER A 71 -6.77 6.33 -7.95
N LEU A 72 -5.55 6.18 -7.42
CA LEU A 72 -5.04 6.99 -6.31
C LEU A 72 -4.97 8.49 -6.68
N ALA A 73 -4.47 8.80 -7.88
CA ALA A 73 -4.39 10.16 -8.41
C ALA A 73 -4.81 10.17 -9.89
N PRO A 74 -6.13 10.23 -10.19
CA PRO A 74 -6.64 10.14 -11.55
C PRO A 74 -6.10 11.23 -12.48
N GLY A 75 -5.56 10.80 -13.64
CA GLY A 75 -4.96 11.70 -14.63
C GLY A 75 -3.52 12.16 -14.28
N ARG A 76 -2.91 11.62 -13.23
CA ARG A 76 -1.55 11.96 -12.79
C ARG A 76 -0.65 10.71 -12.75
N PRO A 77 -0.27 10.14 -13.89
CA PRO A 77 0.47 8.86 -13.95
C PRO A 77 1.82 8.92 -13.23
N ALA A 78 2.54 10.05 -13.29
CA ALA A 78 3.81 10.22 -12.59
C ALA A 78 3.65 10.15 -11.06
N VAL A 79 2.58 10.75 -10.52
CA VAL A 79 2.27 10.72 -9.08
C VAL A 79 1.94 9.29 -8.65
N ASN A 80 1.06 8.60 -9.38
CA ASN A 80 0.73 7.20 -9.13
C ASN A 80 1.99 6.34 -9.13
N LYS A 81 2.86 6.50 -10.14
CA LYS A 81 4.10 5.72 -10.25
C LYS A 81 5.04 5.93 -9.07
N VAL A 82 5.24 7.16 -8.64
CA VAL A 82 6.14 7.48 -7.51
C VAL A 82 5.58 6.92 -6.20
N ILE A 83 4.31 7.17 -5.89
CA ILE A 83 3.70 6.73 -4.65
C ILE A 83 3.57 5.21 -4.62
N GLY A 84 3.14 4.58 -5.72
CA GLY A 84 3.04 3.13 -5.81
C GLY A 84 4.38 2.42 -5.62
N ARG A 85 5.48 2.95 -6.20
CA ARG A 85 6.83 2.43 -5.96
C ARG A 85 7.24 2.55 -4.51
N LEU A 86 7.03 3.71 -3.90
CA LEU A 86 7.41 3.96 -2.51
C LEU A 86 6.63 3.05 -1.55
N THR A 87 5.32 3.00 -1.68
CA THR A 87 4.47 2.21 -0.77
C THR A 87 4.68 0.71 -0.95
N LEU A 88 4.91 0.23 -2.17
CA LEU A 88 5.20 -1.18 -2.42
C LEU A 88 6.59 -1.59 -1.91
N LEU A 89 7.58 -0.70 -2.00
CA LEU A 89 8.90 -0.90 -1.42
C LEU A 89 8.83 -0.97 0.11
N LEU A 90 8.09 -0.04 0.74
CA LEU A 90 7.88 -0.03 2.20
C LEU A 90 7.08 -1.24 2.68
N TYR A 91 6.11 -1.70 1.89
CA TYR A 91 5.27 -2.86 2.20
C TYR A 91 6.09 -4.14 2.37
N ALA A 92 6.88 -4.51 1.38
CA ALA A 92 7.61 -5.78 1.38
C ALA A 92 8.86 -5.78 0.46
N GLY A 93 9.42 -4.64 0.12
CA GLY A 93 10.59 -4.55 -0.74
C GLY A 93 10.32 -4.90 -2.20
N PHE A 94 9.07 -4.87 -2.64
CA PHE A 94 8.72 -5.22 -4.01
C PHE A 94 8.93 -4.06 -4.99
N TRP A 95 9.32 -4.42 -6.22
CA TRP A 95 9.47 -3.46 -7.31
C TRP A 95 8.17 -3.37 -8.12
N MET A 96 7.55 -2.19 -8.12
CA MET A 96 6.30 -1.94 -8.84
C MET A 96 6.40 -2.26 -10.32
N ASP A 97 7.51 -1.94 -10.98
CA ASP A 97 7.69 -2.18 -12.41
C ASP A 97 7.76 -3.69 -12.78
N ARG A 98 8.03 -4.55 -11.79
CA ARG A 98 8.00 -6.01 -11.95
C ARG A 98 6.65 -6.61 -11.54
N LEU A 99 6.01 -6.04 -10.52
CA LEU A 99 4.75 -6.55 -9.99
C LEU A 99 3.56 -6.11 -10.84
N ALA A 100 3.51 -4.85 -11.27
CA ALA A 100 2.37 -4.32 -12.01
C ALA A 100 2.00 -5.11 -13.29
N PRO A 101 2.95 -5.57 -14.15
CA PRO A 101 2.60 -6.40 -15.29
C PRO A 101 1.91 -7.71 -14.89
N LYS A 102 2.41 -8.40 -13.85
CA LYS A 102 1.81 -9.64 -13.33
C LYS A 102 0.42 -9.39 -12.76
N HIS A 103 0.26 -8.29 -12.02
CA HIS A 103 -1.03 -7.88 -11.48
C HIS A 103 -2.06 -7.62 -12.59
N TRP A 104 -1.65 -6.99 -13.72
CA TRP A 104 -2.51 -6.82 -14.88
C TRP A 104 -2.81 -8.14 -15.60
N ASP A 105 -1.86 -9.07 -15.64
CA ASP A 105 -2.09 -10.42 -16.22
C ASP A 105 -3.06 -11.22 -15.33
N HIS A 106 -2.96 -11.12 -14.01
CA HIS A 106 -3.96 -11.65 -13.09
C HIS A 106 -5.36 -11.11 -13.42
N HIS A 107 -5.54 -9.80 -13.51
CA HIS A 107 -6.85 -9.21 -13.86
C HIS A 107 -7.43 -9.66 -15.21
N ARG A 108 -6.57 -9.97 -16.18
CA ARG A 108 -7.00 -10.45 -17.51
C ARG A 108 -7.38 -11.92 -17.53
N HIS A 109 -6.81 -12.72 -16.64
CA HIS A 109 -6.88 -14.18 -16.73
C HIS A 109 -7.32 -14.84 -15.44
N VAL A 110 -7.97 -14.10 -14.54
CA VAL A 110 -8.42 -14.56 -13.21
C VAL A 110 -9.00 -15.98 -13.25
N GLY A 111 -8.45 -16.87 -12.43
CA GLY A 111 -8.94 -18.24 -12.26
C GLY A 111 -8.71 -19.17 -13.46
N THR A 112 -7.80 -18.84 -14.36
CA THR A 112 -7.41 -19.68 -15.49
C THR A 112 -5.94 -20.10 -15.37
N GLY A 113 -5.50 -21.13 -16.08
CA GLY A 113 -4.10 -21.56 -16.10
C GLY A 113 -3.10 -20.53 -16.66
N ARG A 114 -3.57 -19.35 -17.10
CA ARG A 114 -2.72 -18.21 -17.49
C ARG A 114 -2.58 -17.16 -16.40
N ASP A 115 -3.37 -17.28 -15.35
CA ASP A 115 -3.31 -16.38 -14.22
C ASP A 115 -2.00 -16.67 -13.43
N PRO A 116 -1.10 -15.69 -13.26
CA PRO A 116 0.15 -15.93 -12.55
C PRO A 116 -0.03 -16.28 -11.06
N ASP A 117 -1.23 -16.04 -10.51
CA ASP A 117 -1.55 -16.30 -9.10
C ASP A 117 -2.42 -17.58 -8.94
N PHE A 118 -2.73 -18.29 -10.05
CA PHE A 118 -3.53 -19.50 -10.04
C PHE A 118 -2.65 -20.75 -9.96
N SER A 119 -2.95 -21.64 -9.01
CA SER A 119 -2.39 -22.99 -8.93
C SER A 119 -3.53 -24.01 -9.09
N GLU A 120 -3.29 -25.08 -9.86
CA GLU A 120 -4.22 -26.20 -10.02
C GLU A 120 -4.00 -27.29 -8.94
N ASP A 121 -3.14 -27.05 -7.94
CA ASP A 121 -2.78 -28.02 -6.87
C ASP A 121 -3.83 -28.06 -5.74
#